data_59242d7497e9384954c89d86d2b17605
#
_entry.id   59242d7497e9384954c89d86d2b17605
#
_cell.length_a   1.000
_cell.length_b   1.000
_cell.length_c   1.000
_cell.angle_alpha   90.00
_cell.angle_beta   90.00
_cell.angle_gamma   90.00
#
_symmetry.space_group_name_H-M   'P 1'
#
loop_
_entity.id
_entity.type
_entity.pdbx_description
1 polymer ?
#
loop_
_entity_poly.entity_id
_entity_poly.type
_entity_poly.pdbx_seq_one_letter_code
_entity_poly.pdbx_strand_id
1 'polypeptide(L)'
;TEGATQWSEIENRLKTTAQLSPYLVRLERFSILKKLQPIFQEDNKRKTTKYAVADPYFSFWLTFITPPEPRRLAEAGNWEGAKDYCRRHLNEFLGKSLKRWFIADYRGDLRWNHVGDWWDKNGVNEIDLVAVNTDEKQLEIAEVKLNPRRYDELKLRMKAEAFLQATSQFRDYVLTVRGLSPENLW
;
A
#
# COMPACT_ATOMS: atom_id res chain seq x y z
N THR A 1 -8.97 -3.08 9.85
CA THR A 1 -7.59 -2.73 9.50
C THR A 1 -6.55 -3.74 10.00
N GLU A 2 -6.94 -4.94 10.35
CA GLU A 2 -6.06 -6.01 10.88
C GLU A 2 -5.17 -6.67 9.80
N GLY A 3 -4.82 -5.96 8.75
CA GLY A 3 -3.89 -6.43 7.72
C GLY A 3 -4.50 -7.32 6.63
N ALA A 4 -5.76 -7.75 6.73
CA ALA A 4 -6.42 -8.48 5.66
C ALA A 4 -6.77 -7.52 4.53
N THR A 5 -6.16 -7.70 3.37
CA THR A 5 -6.34 -6.83 2.22
C THR A 5 -6.90 -7.57 1.01
N GLN A 6 -6.63 -8.86 0.89
CA GLN A 6 -7.16 -9.70 -0.17
C GLN A 6 -8.55 -10.24 0.19
N TRP A 7 -9.36 -10.53 -0.83
CA TRP A 7 -10.70 -11.08 -0.67
C TRP A 7 -10.75 -12.30 0.25
N SER A 8 -9.92 -13.30 -0.02
CA SER A 8 -9.86 -14.54 0.76
C SER A 8 -9.46 -14.32 2.22
N GLU A 9 -8.59 -13.35 2.49
CA GLU A 9 -8.19 -12.99 3.85
C GLU A 9 -9.34 -12.34 4.62
N ILE A 10 -10.09 -11.45 3.95
CA ILE A 10 -11.26 -10.77 4.53
C ILE A 10 -12.35 -11.81 4.84
N GLU A 11 -12.63 -12.71 3.89
CA GLU A 11 -13.63 -13.77 4.04
C GLU A 11 -13.31 -14.71 5.21
N ASN A 12 -12.05 -15.18 5.27
CA ASN A 12 -11.58 -16.05 6.34
C ASN A 12 -11.67 -15.40 7.73
N ARG A 13 -11.39 -14.10 7.83
CA ARG A 13 -11.44 -13.38 9.11
C ARG A 13 -12.87 -13.12 9.59
N LEU A 14 -13.76 -12.80 8.68
CA LEU A 14 -15.14 -12.50 9.04
C LEU A 14 -15.94 -13.76 9.43
N LYS A 15 -15.45 -14.97 9.06
CA LYS A 15 -16.12 -16.26 9.32
C LYS A 15 -17.61 -16.21 9.01
N THR A 16 -18.00 -15.44 7.99
CA THR A 16 -19.39 -15.21 7.64
C THR A 16 -19.81 -16.07 6.47
N THR A 17 -21.03 -16.58 6.52
CA THR A 17 -21.70 -17.23 5.39
C THR A 17 -22.34 -16.23 4.42
N ALA A 18 -22.38 -14.95 4.79
CA ALA A 18 -22.95 -13.90 3.97
C ALA A 18 -22.02 -13.57 2.79
N GLN A 19 -22.61 -13.27 1.63
CA GLN A 19 -21.86 -12.79 0.48
C GLN A 19 -21.22 -11.43 0.80
N LEU A 20 -19.89 -11.36 0.77
CA LEU A 20 -19.13 -10.13 1.05
C LEU A 20 -19.24 -9.08 -0.07
N SER A 21 -19.46 -9.55 -1.32
CA SER A 21 -19.46 -8.70 -2.51
C SER A 21 -20.35 -7.46 -2.39
N PRO A 22 -21.64 -7.56 -1.96
CA PRO A 22 -22.50 -6.40 -1.85
C PRO A 22 -22.01 -5.36 -0.83
N TYR A 23 -21.39 -5.82 0.26
CA TYR A 23 -20.85 -4.92 1.30
C TYR A 23 -19.62 -4.16 0.79
N LEU A 24 -18.67 -4.84 0.13
CA LEU A 24 -17.50 -4.21 -0.42
C LEU A 24 -17.85 -3.20 -1.51
N VAL A 25 -18.77 -3.54 -2.42
CA VAL A 25 -19.28 -2.61 -3.46
C VAL A 25 -19.90 -1.37 -2.83
N ARG A 26 -20.68 -1.56 -1.75
CA ARG A 26 -21.30 -0.44 -1.04
C ARG A 26 -20.26 0.46 -0.36
N LEU A 27 -19.25 -0.13 0.29
CA LEU A 27 -18.15 0.62 0.92
C LEU A 27 -17.28 1.36 -0.10
N GLU A 28 -17.06 0.79 -1.29
CA GLU A 28 -16.42 1.48 -2.41
C GLU A 28 -17.26 2.66 -2.89
N ARG A 29 -18.56 2.47 -3.08
CA ARG A 29 -19.48 3.53 -3.51
C ARG A 29 -19.49 4.72 -2.55
N PHE A 30 -19.33 4.48 -1.26
CA PHE A 30 -19.21 5.51 -0.24
C PHE A 30 -17.78 6.04 -0.06
N SER A 31 -16.83 5.62 -0.89
CA SER A 31 -15.42 6.01 -0.80
C SER A 31 -14.76 5.68 0.56
N ILE A 32 -15.32 4.71 1.29
CA ILE A 32 -14.73 4.21 2.54
C ILE A 32 -13.59 3.24 2.23
N LEU A 33 -13.80 2.37 1.21
CA LEU A 33 -12.79 1.49 0.67
C LEU A 33 -12.44 1.88 -0.76
N LYS A 34 -11.22 1.52 -1.15
CA LYS A 34 -10.76 1.55 -2.54
C LYS A 34 -10.15 0.21 -2.92
N LYS A 35 -10.38 -0.20 -4.16
CA LYS A 35 -9.65 -1.30 -4.78
C LYS A 35 -8.26 -0.82 -5.18
N LEU A 36 -7.28 -1.67 -4.87
CA LEU A 36 -5.92 -1.50 -5.34
C LEU A 36 -5.63 -2.63 -6.33
N GLN A 37 -5.07 -2.27 -7.45
CA GLN A 37 -4.60 -3.20 -8.47
C GLN A 37 -3.16 -2.86 -8.82
N PRO A 38 -2.32 -3.87 -9.06
CA PRO A 38 -0.95 -3.61 -9.48
C PRO A 38 -0.97 -2.87 -10.82
N ILE A 39 -0.07 -1.91 -10.95
CA ILE A 39 0.11 -1.18 -12.21
C ILE A 39 0.46 -2.14 -13.36
N PHE A 40 -0.05 -1.89 -14.56
CA PHE A 40 0.16 -2.70 -15.79
C PHE A 40 -0.35 -4.14 -15.70
N GLN A 41 -1.27 -4.43 -14.82
CA GLN A 41 -1.97 -5.70 -14.82
C GLN A 41 -3.31 -5.55 -15.52
N GLU A 42 -3.62 -6.51 -16.42
CA GLU A 42 -4.92 -6.55 -17.09
C GLU A 42 -6.06 -6.61 -16.07
N ASP A 43 -7.06 -5.76 -16.27
CA ASP A 43 -8.26 -5.68 -15.45
C ASP A 43 -8.91 -7.05 -15.24
N ASN A 44 -9.42 -7.30 -14.03
CA ASN A 44 -10.26 -8.44 -13.62
C ASN A 44 -9.62 -9.72 -13.06
N LYS A 45 -8.37 -9.73 -12.64
CA LYS A 45 -7.89 -10.89 -11.86
C LYS A 45 -8.18 -10.67 -10.37
N ARG A 46 -9.34 -11.16 -9.88
CA ARG A 46 -9.74 -11.12 -8.45
C ARG A 46 -8.63 -11.51 -7.47
N LYS A 47 -7.70 -12.40 -7.90
CA LYS A 47 -6.59 -12.89 -7.08
C LYS A 47 -5.54 -11.85 -6.74
N THR A 48 -5.45 -10.76 -7.49
CA THR A 48 -4.46 -9.70 -7.28
C THR A 48 -5.06 -8.41 -6.73
N THR A 49 -6.38 -8.32 -6.63
CA THR A 49 -7.05 -7.15 -6.06
C THR A 49 -6.87 -7.12 -4.56
N LYS A 50 -6.36 -6.02 -4.05
CA LYS A 50 -6.31 -5.67 -2.62
C LYS A 50 -7.36 -4.60 -2.33
N TYR A 51 -7.83 -4.54 -1.07
CA TYR A 51 -8.71 -3.49 -0.59
C TYR A 51 -8.01 -2.67 0.47
N ALA A 52 -8.18 -1.35 0.43
CA ALA A 52 -7.64 -0.45 1.42
C ALA A 52 -8.69 0.57 1.85
N VAL A 53 -8.59 1.05 3.07
CA VAL A 53 -9.36 2.22 3.53
C VAL A 53 -8.92 3.42 2.70
N ALA A 54 -9.89 4.09 2.04
CA ALA A 54 -9.62 5.16 1.09
C ALA A 54 -9.15 6.43 1.81
N ASP A 55 -9.86 6.81 2.86
CA ASP A 55 -9.64 8.04 3.61
C ASP A 55 -8.57 7.85 4.71
N PRO A 56 -7.52 8.71 4.80
CA PRO A 56 -6.49 8.62 5.82
C PRO A 56 -7.01 8.82 7.24
N TYR A 57 -8.02 9.68 7.46
CA TYR A 57 -8.62 9.90 8.75
C TYR A 57 -9.38 8.67 9.24
N PHE A 58 -10.17 8.03 8.39
CA PHE A 58 -10.78 6.73 8.70
C PHE A 58 -9.74 5.68 9.02
N SER A 59 -8.65 5.64 8.25
CA SER A 59 -7.55 4.71 8.52
C SER A 59 -6.94 4.93 9.90
N PHE A 60 -6.72 6.20 10.30
CA PHE A 60 -6.26 6.58 11.64
C PHE A 60 -7.27 6.14 12.71
N TRP A 61 -8.54 6.49 12.53
CA TRP A 61 -9.60 6.16 13.47
C TRP A 61 -9.74 4.66 13.70
N LEU A 62 -9.75 3.88 12.62
CA LEU A 62 -9.84 2.42 12.66
C LEU A 62 -8.58 1.76 13.25
N THR A 63 -7.43 2.41 13.21
CA THR A 63 -6.18 1.89 13.76
C THR A 63 -6.03 2.20 15.26
N PHE A 64 -6.38 3.42 15.69
CA PHE A 64 -6.03 3.91 17.01
C PHE A 64 -7.21 4.12 17.97
N ILE A 65 -8.42 4.33 17.43
CA ILE A 65 -9.58 4.69 18.26
C ILE A 65 -10.59 3.55 18.37
N THR A 66 -10.91 2.91 17.25
CA THR A 66 -11.96 1.87 17.20
C THR A 66 -11.59 0.54 17.85
N PRO A 67 -10.32 0.06 17.84
CA PRO A 67 -10.00 -1.24 18.40
C PRO A 67 -10.40 -1.35 19.89
N PRO A 68 -10.84 -2.55 20.33
CA PRO A 68 -11.30 -2.74 21.71
C PRO A 68 -10.22 -2.46 22.76
N GLU A 69 -8.95 -2.75 22.47
CA GLU A 69 -7.85 -2.60 23.43
C GLU A 69 -7.62 -1.14 23.83
N PRO A 70 -7.34 -0.19 22.92
CA PRO A 70 -7.09 1.20 23.31
C PRO A 70 -8.33 1.86 23.91
N ARG A 71 -9.53 1.49 23.44
CA ARG A 71 -10.79 2.02 24.01
C ARG A 71 -10.95 1.59 25.46
N ARG A 72 -10.82 0.29 25.76
CA ARG A 72 -10.92 -0.24 27.13
C ARG A 72 -9.86 0.37 28.05
N LEU A 73 -8.64 0.58 27.56
CA LEU A 73 -7.58 1.22 28.35
C LEU A 73 -7.92 2.67 28.68
N ALA A 74 -8.43 3.41 27.71
CA ALA A 74 -8.87 4.80 27.91
C ALA A 74 -10.05 4.91 28.88
N GLU A 75 -11.08 4.06 28.73
CA GLU A 75 -12.23 3.99 29.63
C GLU A 75 -11.84 3.65 31.08
N ALA A 76 -10.79 2.83 31.26
CA ALA A 76 -10.23 2.51 32.56
C ALA A 76 -9.26 3.59 33.11
N GLY A 77 -9.05 4.70 32.40
CA GLY A 77 -8.10 5.74 32.79
C GLY A 77 -6.62 5.33 32.63
N ASN A 78 -6.35 4.19 32.02
CA ASN A 78 -4.97 3.72 31.77
C ASN A 78 -4.40 4.35 30.49
N TRP A 79 -4.05 5.62 30.58
CA TRP A 79 -3.53 6.42 29.46
C TRP A 79 -2.14 5.95 28.98
N GLU A 80 -1.29 5.44 29.87
CA GLU A 80 0.01 4.90 29.47
C GLU A 80 -0.15 3.64 28.62
N GLY A 81 -1.01 2.72 29.00
CA GLY A 81 -1.34 1.55 28.18
C GLY A 81 -1.92 1.94 26.82
N ALA A 82 -2.79 2.95 26.76
CA ALA A 82 -3.33 3.45 25.50
C ALA A 82 -2.23 4.08 24.61
N LYS A 83 -1.29 4.85 25.18
CA LYS A 83 -0.13 5.38 24.45
C LYS A 83 0.77 4.26 23.93
N ASP A 84 1.01 3.23 24.71
CA ASP A 84 1.84 2.09 24.30
C ASP A 84 1.18 1.32 23.14
N TYR A 85 -0.13 1.19 23.15
CA TYR A 85 -0.86 0.66 21.99
C TYR A 85 -0.58 1.51 20.74
N CYS A 86 -0.71 2.84 20.85
CA CYS A 86 -0.44 3.74 19.74
C CYS A 86 1.00 3.61 19.24
N ARG A 87 2.00 3.57 20.12
CA ARG A 87 3.42 3.43 19.75
C ARG A 87 3.69 2.16 18.98
N ARG A 88 3.09 1.03 19.36
CA ARG A 88 3.26 -0.26 18.67
C ARG A 88 2.75 -0.22 17.22
N HIS A 89 1.67 0.51 16.95
CA HIS A 89 1.03 0.55 15.63
C HIS A 89 1.43 1.76 14.76
N LEU A 90 2.11 2.76 15.38
CA LEU A 90 2.40 4.03 14.72
C LEU A 90 3.31 3.85 13.49
N ASN A 91 4.37 3.06 13.60
CA ASN A 91 5.31 2.87 12.49
C ASN A 91 4.66 2.20 11.28
N GLU A 92 3.79 1.22 11.49
CA GLU A 92 3.06 0.58 10.39
C GLU A 92 2.09 1.58 9.73
N PHE A 93 1.35 2.35 10.53
CA PHE A 93 0.44 3.37 10.02
C PHE A 93 1.18 4.46 9.23
N LEU A 94 2.29 4.98 9.76
CA LEU A 94 3.11 6.00 9.11
C LEU A 94 3.75 5.47 7.83
N GLY A 95 4.23 4.23 7.81
CA GLY A 95 4.80 3.61 6.61
C GLY A 95 3.79 3.54 5.46
N LYS A 96 2.56 3.09 5.76
CA LYS A 96 1.47 3.06 4.76
C LYS A 96 1.07 4.47 4.30
N SER A 97 1.09 5.44 5.21
CA SER A 97 0.76 6.84 4.90
C SER A 97 1.84 7.48 4.02
N LEU A 98 3.11 7.23 4.32
CA LEU A 98 4.25 7.73 3.54
C LEU A 98 4.25 7.15 2.12
N LYS A 99 3.99 5.84 1.96
CA LYS A 99 3.83 5.23 0.63
C LYS A 99 2.71 5.91 -0.17
N ARG A 100 1.55 6.15 0.43
CA ARG A 100 0.43 6.84 -0.23
C ARG A 100 0.80 8.24 -0.65
N TRP A 101 1.55 8.95 0.19
CA TRP A 101 2.00 10.30 -0.09
C TRP A 101 2.91 10.33 -1.31
N PHE A 102 3.95 9.48 -1.38
CA PHE A 102 4.84 9.41 -2.53
C PHE A 102 4.10 9.03 -3.82
N ILE A 103 3.17 8.07 -3.79
CA ILE A 103 2.36 7.74 -4.97
C ILE A 103 1.54 8.96 -5.42
N ALA A 104 0.99 9.75 -4.50
CA ALA A 104 0.23 10.96 -4.85
C ALA A 104 1.14 12.06 -5.40
N ASP A 105 2.29 12.27 -4.81
CA ASP A 105 3.30 13.24 -5.23
C ASP A 105 3.80 12.94 -6.66
N TYR A 106 4.20 11.69 -6.91
CA TYR A 106 4.63 11.26 -8.25
C TYR A 106 3.50 11.35 -9.31
N ARG A 107 2.25 11.13 -8.91
CA ARG A 107 1.09 11.34 -9.81
C ARG A 107 0.85 12.81 -10.15
N GLY A 108 1.26 13.70 -9.28
CA GLY A 108 1.23 15.15 -9.50
C GLY A 108 2.36 15.66 -10.42
N ASP A 109 3.41 14.87 -10.59
CA ASP A 109 4.53 15.18 -11.47
C ASP A 109 4.23 14.76 -12.90
N LEU A 110 4.05 15.74 -13.80
CA LEU A 110 3.68 15.54 -15.21
C LEU A 110 4.72 14.77 -16.03
N ARG A 111 5.91 14.54 -15.49
CA ARG A 111 6.93 13.68 -16.14
C ARG A 111 6.47 12.23 -16.23
N TRP A 112 5.63 11.77 -15.33
CA TRP A 112 5.24 10.37 -15.23
C TRP A 112 3.86 10.12 -15.85
N ASN A 113 3.81 9.31 -16.92
CA ASN A 113 2.54 8.94 -17.55
C ASN A 113 1.77 7.91 -16.72
N HIS A 114 2.49 7.04 -16.02
CA HIS A 114 1.89 6.00 -15.18
C HIS A 114 2.59 5.92 -13.83
N VAL A 115 1.82 5.94 -12.74
CA VAL A 115 2.33 5.82 -11.37
C VAL A 115 1.43 4.91 -10.54
N GLY A 116 2.02 3.93 -9.88
CA GLY A 116 1.31 3.02 -8.99
C GLY A 116 2.25 2.10 -8.22
N ASP A 117 1.68 1.22 -7.44
CA ASP A 117 2.39 0.11 -6.83
C ASP A 117 2.23 -1.17 -7.67
N TRP A 118 3.12 -2.12 -7.46
CA TRP A 118 3.09 -3.38 -8.16
C TRP A 118 3.33 -4.55 -7.21
N TRP A 119 2.66 -5.68 -7.46
CA TRP A 119 2.91 -6.96 -6.81
C TRP A 119 2.59 -8.11 -7.77
N ASP A 120 3.28 -9.21 -7.59
CA ASP A 120 3.06 -10.42 -8.38
C ASP A 120 1.79 -11.19 -7.91
N LYS A 121 1.39 -12.19 -8.68
CA LYS A 121 0.19 -12.99 -8.41
C LYS A 121 0.24 -13.73 -7.07
N ASN A 122 1.43 -14.01 -6.57
CA ASN A 122 1.64 -14.77 -5.35
C ASN A 122 1.88 -13.85 -4.13
N GLY A 123 2.01 -12.53 -4.34
CA GLY A 123 2.32 -11.56 -3.29
C GLY A 123 3.73 -11.69 -2.73
N VAL A 124 4.62 -12.40 -3.42
CA VAL A 124 6.01 -12.60 -2.99
C VAL A 124 6.85 -11.36 -3.30
N ASN A 125 6.65 -10.78 -4.49
CA ASN A 125 7.32 -9.57 -4.91
C ASN A 125 6.33 -8.40 -4.85
N GLU A 126 6.64 -7.40 -4.04
CA GLU A 126 5.90 -6.16 -3.95
C GLU A 126 6.85 -4.98 -4.09
N ILE A 127 6.48 -4.02 -4.95
CA ILE A 127 7.19 -2.76 -5.19
C ILE A 127 6.27 -1.63 -4.76
N ASP A 128 6.77 -0.74 -3.90
CA ASP A 128 5.96 0.32 -3.30
C ASP A 128 5.60 1.41 -4.29
N LEU A 129 6.49 1.71 -5.25
CA LEU A 129 6.25 2.72 -6.28
C LEU A 129 6.93 2.30 -7.58
N VAL A 130 6.15 2.34 -8.65
CA VAL A 130 6.61 2.22 -10.04
C VAL A 130 6.13 3.48 -10.75
N ALA A 131 7.02 4.20 -11.40
CA ALA A 131 6.72 5.36 -12.21
C ALA A 131 7.31 5.17 -13.62
N VAL A 132 6.50 5.43 -14.64
CA VAL A 132 6.90 5.23 -16.04
C VAL A 132 6.66 6.50 -16.83
N ASN A 133 7.70 6.92 -17.56
CA ASN A 133 7.63 7.91 -18.62
C ASN A 133 7.78 7.18 -19.96
N THR A 134 6.67 7.06 -20.69
CA THR A 134 6.64 6.35 -21.97
C THR A 134 7.30 7.13 -23.09
N ASP A 135 7.32 8.44 -23.01
CA ASP A 135 7.84 9.34 -24.06
C ASP A 135 9.37 9.34 -24.05
N GLU A 136 9.96 9.37 -22.86
CA GLU A 136 11.40 9.37 -22.66
C GLU A 136 11.97 7.95 -22.36
N LYS A 137 11.13 6.94 -22.33
CA LYS A 137 11.48 5.56 -21.97
C LYS A 137 12.21 5.46 -20.63
N GLN A 138 11.69 6.13 -19.62
CA GLN A 138 12.23 6.09 -18.27
C GLN A 138 11.32 5.24 -17.38
N LEU A 139 11.96 4.45 -16.51
CA LEU A 139 11.29 3.61 -15.50
C LEU A 139 11.96 3.86 -14.16
N GLU A 140 11.21 4.34 -13.19
CA GLU A 140 11.66 4.44 -11.81
C GLU A 140 10.94 3.44 -10.94
N ILE A 141 11.71 2.68 -10.15
CA ILE A 141 11.22 1.71 -9.17
C ILE A 141 11.74 2.09 -7.80
N ALA A 142 10.83 2.31 -6.85
CA ALA A 142 11.22 2.74 -5.53
C ALA A 142 10.59 1.89 -4.41
N GLU A 143 11.34 1.76 -3.31
CA GLU A 143 10.87 1.21 -2.03
C GLU A 143 10.79 2.32 -0.99
N VAL A 144 9.66 2.38 -0.27
CA VAL A 144 9.39 3.42 0.74
C VAL A 144 9.72 2.89 2.12
N LYS A 145 10.59 3.59 2.86
CA LYS A 145 10.98 3.23 4.24
C LYS A 145 10.91 4.44 5.16
N LEU A 146 10.33 4.28 6.35
CA LEU A 146 10.40 5.31 7.40
C LEU A 146 11.83 5.56 7.87
N ASN A 147 12.64 4.51 7.93
CA ASN A 147 14.05 4.60 8.26
C ASN A 147 14.87 4.28 7.00
N PRO A 148 15.60 5.24 6.42
CA PRO A 148 16.36 5.05 5.19
C PRO A 148 17.44 3.96 5.31
N ARG A 149 17.96 3.70 6.52
CA ARG A 149 18.93 2.62 6.76
C ARG A 149 18.39 1.21 6.55
N ARG A 150 17.06 1.06 6.41
CA ARG A 150 16.40 -0.23 6.12
C ARG A 150 16.17 -0.47 4.63
N TYR A 151 16.60 0.47 3.78
CA TYR A 151 16.58 0.29 2.34
C TYR A 151 17.66 -0.71 1.91
N ASP A 152 17.25 -1.65 1.08
CA ASP A 152 18.12 -2.69 0.51
C ASP A 152 18.00 -2.63 -1.03
N GLU A 153 19.00 -2.02 -1.65
CA GLU A 153 19.02 -1.82 -3.10
C GLU A 153 19.06 -3.15 -3.86
N LEU A 154 19.84 -4.13 -3.38
CA LEU A 154 19.96 -5.42 -4.06
C LEU A 154 18.62 -6.14 -4.09
N LYS A 155 17.92 -6.13 -2.96
CA LYS A 155 16.59 -6.72 -2.87
C LYS A 155 15.59 -6.01 -3.78
N LEU A 156 15.64 -4.69 -3.87
CA LEU A 156 14.75 -3.94 -4.76
C LEU A 156 15.07 -4.19 -6.22
N ARG A 157 16.36 -4.34 -6.61
CA ARG A 157 16.75 -4.74 -7.96
C ARG A 157 16.22 -6.11 -8.37
N MET A 158 16.24 -7.09 -7.48
CA MET A 158 15.62 -8.42 -7.73
C MET A 158 14.12 -8.29 -7.98
N LYS A 159 13.41 -7.45 -7.23
CA LYS A 159 11.98 -7.18 -7.47
C LYS A 159 11.75 -6.46 -8.79
N ALA A 160 12.65 -5.54 -9.17
CA ALA A 160 12.61 -4.83 -10.45
C ALA A 160 12.79 -5.80 -11.63
N GLU A 161 13.66 -6.79 -11.52
CA GLU A 161 13.80 -7.86 -12.51
C GLU A 161 12.51 -8.67 -12.65
N ALA A 162 11.88 -9.05 -11.53
CA ALA A 162 10.60 -9.76 -11.55
C ALA A 162 9.49 -8.91 -12.21
N PHE A 163 9.46 -7.60 -11.96
CA PHE A 163 8.58 -6.66 -12.64
C PHE A 163 8.82 -6.63 -14.15
N LEU A 164 10.07 -6.50 -14.60
CA LEU A 164 10.44 -6.47 -16.02
C LEU A 164 10.19 -7.79 -16.73
N GLN A 165 10.23 -8.92 -16.02
CA GLN A 165 9.81 -10.22 -16.57
C GLN A 165 8.29 -10.27 -16.80
N ALA A 166 7.51 -9.68 -15.90
CA ALA A 166 6.05 -9.62 -15.99
C ALA A 166 5.55 -8.55 -16.98
N THR A 167 6.36 -7.52 -17.27
CA THR A 167 6.04 -6.36 -18.10
C THR A 167 7.10 -6.13 -19.17
N SER A 168 7.20 -7.07 -20.12
CA SER A 168 8.30 -7.11 -21.12
C SER A 168 8.42 -5.85 -22.00
N GLN A 169 7.34 -5.05 -22.11
CA GLN A 169 7.33 -3.79 -22.86
C GLN A 169 8.27 -2.70 -22.30
N PHE A 170 8.72 -2.84 -21.06
CA PHE A 170 9.61 -1.86 -20.42
C PHE A 170 11.07 -2.29 -20.34
N ARG A 171 11.46 -3.39 -20.99
CA ARG A 171 12.84 -3.92 -20.92
C ARG A 171 13.89 -3.01 -21.53
N ASP A 172 13.51 -2.17 -22.48
CA ASP A 172 14.39 -1.19 -23.16
C ASP A 172 14.36 0.20 -22.51
N TYR A 173 13.69 0.35 -21.35
CA TYR A 173 13.61 1.61 -20.62
C TYR A 173 14.83 1.81 -19.72
N VAL A 174 15.22 3.06 -19.54
CA VAL A 174 16.27 3.41 -18.58
C VAL A 174 15.73 3.23 -17.16
N LEU A 175 16.23 2.21 -16.47
CA LEU A 175 15.80 1.86 -15.11
C LEU A 175 16.57 2.65 -14.06
N THR A 176 15.84 3.36 -13.21
CA THR A 176 16.32 3.93 -11.94
C THR A 176 15.72 3.16 -10.76
N VAL A 177 16.57 2.81 -9.79
CA VAL A 177 16.14 2.11 -8.56
C VAL A 177 16.57 2.95 -7.36
N ARG A 178 15.64 3.28 -6.45
CA ARG A 178 15.94 4.14 -5.29
C ARG A 178 15.09 3.83 -4.04
N GLY A 179 15.63 4.20 -2.88
CA GLY A 179 14.88 4.25 -1.62
C GLY A 179 14.26 5.63 -1.43
N LEU A 180 13.01 5.65 -0.98
CA LEU A 180 12.29 6.87 -0.59
C LEU A 180 12.03 6.84 0.91
N SER A 181 12.26 7.96 1.57
CA SER A 181 12.11 8.12 3.02
C SER A 181 11.57 9.51 3.37
N PRO A 182 11.27 9.82 4.63
CA PRO A 182 10.88 11.17 5.02
C PRO A 182 11.88 12.26 4.63
N GLU A 183 13.17 11.91 4.42
CA GLU A 183 14.22 12.83 3.95
C GLU A 183 13.98 13.33 2.51
N ASN A 184 13.11 12.67 1.75
CA ASN A 184 12.78 13.02 0.36
C ASN A 184 11.45 13.80 0.24
N LEU A 185 10.88 14.26 1.36
CA LEU A 185 9.61 15.00 1.35
C LEU A 185 9.76 16.47 0.95
N TRP A 186 11.01 16.98 0.84
CA TRP A 186 11.34 18.39 0.58
C TRP A 186 12.38 18.55 -0.51
#